data_891d3149ba71625097a811399b3d057d
#
_entry.id   891d3149ba71625097a811399b3d057d
#
_cell.length_a   1.000
_cell.length_b   1.000
_cell.length_c   1.000
_cell.angle_alpha   90.00
_cell.angle_beta   90.00
_cell.angle_gamma   90.00
#
_symmetry.space_group_name_H-M   'P 1'
#
loop_
_entity.id
_entity.type
_entity.pdbx_description
1 polymer ?
#
loop_
_entity_poly.entity_id
_entity_poly.type
_entity_poly.pdbx_seq_one_letter_code
_entity_poly.pdbx_strand_id
1 'polypeptide(L)'
;MTIPATRSARRLIAAFLLAAAWAGPVAAQDLSPREDHDDPLRRLDPSPSLPEGINGTIRPGEGERTEKIDNLNGIFSALQACWRPPAGSGFSGQEVTLRIAFKRNGDVLGKPRITYYRAGNMPDQREPFTRSIQEAFTRCTPLPFSEKLGGAVAGRIFTFRFSDTRPM
;
A
#
# COMPACT_ATOMS: atom_id res chain seq x y z
N MET A 1 -20.06 -56.91 -3.64
CA MET A 1 -19.38 -57.78 -2.69
C MET A 1 -18.91 -56.91 -1.54
N THR A 2 -19.70 -56.81 -0.58
CA THR A 2 -19.76 -57.44 0.73
C THR A 2 -19.03 -56.62 1.78
N ILE A 3 -19.82 -55.91 2.56
CA ILE A 3 -19.52 -55.36 3.89
C ILE A 3 -19.32 -56.54 4.85
N PRO A 4 -18.56 -56.47 5.95
CA PRO A 4 -19.33 -56.40 7.18
C PRO A 4 -18.78 -55.45 8.26
N ALA A 5 -19.76 -55.03 9.05
CA ALA A 5 -19.68 -54.38 10.34
C ALA A 5 -19.40 -55.40 11.47
N THR A 6 -18.82 -54.93 12.57
CA THR A 6 -19.01 -55.43 13.95
C THR A 6 -18.62 -54.33 14.91
N ARG A 7 -19.51 -53.71 15.70
CA ARG A 7 -20.17 -54.09 16.97
C ARG A 7 -19.23 -54.54 18.09
N SER A 8 -19.18 -53.69 19.14
CA SER A 8 -19.36 -54.00 20.56
C SER A 8 -18.96 -52.78 21.38
N ALA A 9 -19.79 -52.05 22.09
CA ALA A 9 -20.67 -52.32 23.23
C ALA A 9 -19.95 -52.86 24.47
N ARG A 10 -19.95 -52.03 25.51
CA ARG A 10 -20.21 -52.31 26.96
C ARG A 10 -19.49 -51.27 27.79
N ARG A 11 -20.25 -50.34 28.44
CA ARG A 11 -20.83 -50.43 29.82
C ARG A 11 -19.77 -50.49 30.89
N LEU A 12 -19.87 -49.49 31.80
CA LEU A 12 -19.92 -49.50 33.27
C LEU A 12 -19.77 -48.03 33.72
N ILE A 13 -20.79 -47.33 34.22
CA ILE A 13 -21.42 -47.35 35.52
C ILE A 13 -20.43 -47.24 36.68
N ALA A 14 -20.51 -46.15 37.36
CA ALA A 14 -20.51 -45.85 38.77
C ALA A 14 -19.89 -44.49 39.00
N ALA A 15 -20.59 -43.52 39.39
CA ALA A 15 -21.21 -43.21 40.71
C ALA A 15 -20.27 -42.49 41.67
N PHE A 16 -20.81 -41.41 42.22
CA PHE A 16 -20.45 -40.74 43.49
C PHE A 16 -19.24 -39.79 43.43
N LEU A 17 -19.29 -38.56 43.87
CA LEU A 17 -19.83 -38.03 45.10
C LEU A 17 -20.07 -36.50 45.00
N LEU A 18 -21.07 -36.06 45.70
CA LEU A 18 -21.31 -34.69 46.12
C LEU A 18 -20.07 -34.07 46.78
N ALA A 19 -19.71 -32.90 46.34
CA ALA A 19 -18.92 -31.98 47.16
C ALA A 19 -19.50 -30.57 47.03
N ALA A 20 -20.06 -30.18 48.08
CA ALA A 20 -20.52 -28.94 48.62
C ALA A 20 -20.16 -27.64 47.90
N ALA A 21 -21.22 -26.85 47.72
CA ALA A 21 -21.22 -25.44 47.42
C ALA A 21 -20.34 -24.66 48.41
N TRP A 22 -19.33 -24.01 47.89
CA TRP A 22 -18.77 -22.82 48.49
C TRP A 22 -19.10 -21.64 47.55
N ALA A 23 -20.29 -21.10 47.80
CA ALA A 23 -20.62 -19.78 47.30
C ALA A 23 -19.87 -18.76 48.16
N GLY A 24 -18.63 -18.46 47.78
CA GLY A 24 -17.98 -17.26 48.28
C GLY A 24 -18.60 -16.04 47.60
N PRO A 25 -18.88 -14.95 48.29
CA PRO A 25 -19.29 -13.71 47.64
C PRO A 25 -18.14 -13.25 46.77
N VAL A 26 -18.35 -13.27 45.45
CA VAL A 26 -17.51 -12.54 44.51
C VAL A 26 -17.73 -11.07 44.81
N ALA A 27 -16.83 -10.47 45.57
CA ALA A 27 -16.75 -9.04 45.68
C ALA A 27 -16.60 -8.50 44.24
N ALA A 28 -17.64 -7.83 43.76
CA ALA A 28 -17.56 -7.01 42.58
C ALA A 28 -16.43 -6.01 42.82
N GLN A 29 -15.30 -6.23 42.20
CA GLN A 29 -14.25 -5.23 42.17
C GLN A 29 -14.81 -4.09 41.35
N ASP A 30 -15.11 -3.03 42.03
CA ASP A 30 -15.46 -1.73 41.49
C ASP A 30 -14.36 -1.33 40.51
N LEU A 31 -14.64 -1.54 39.21
CA LEU A 31 -13.84 -1.00 38.11
C LEU A 31 -14.21 0.48 38.00
N SER A 32 -13.94 1.23 39.04
CA SER A 32 -13.86 2.68 38.92
C SER A 32 -12.84 2.98 37.84
N PRO A 33 -13.20 3.78 36.81
CA PRO A 33 -12.23 4.25 35.87
C PRO A 33 -11.11 4.92 36.67
N ARG A 34 -9.93 4.32 36.67
CA ARG A 34 -8.75 5.01 37.19
C ARG A 34 -8.71 6.33 36.44
N GLU A 35 -8.90 7.41 37.17
CA GLU A 35 -8.53 8.72 36.73
C GLU A 35 -7.08 8.62 36.23
N ASP A 36 -6.93 8.78 34.92
CA ASP A 36 -5.64 8.83 34.28
C ASP A 36 -4.84 9.93 34.95
N HIS A 37 -3.98 9.54 35.88
CA HIS A 37 -2.94 10.43 36.33
C HIS A 37 -2.19 10.87 35.06
N ASP A 38 -2.12 12.19 34.86
CA ASP A 38 -1.35 12.86 33.82
C ASP A 38 0.03 12.22 33.69
N ASP A 39 0.12 11.20 32.83
CA ASP A 39 1.40 10.67 32.41
C ASP A 39 2.00 11.72 31.46
N PRO A 40 3.05 12.42 31.87
CA PRO A 40 3.67 13.44 31.04
C PRO A 40 4.18 12.90 29.71
N LEU A 41 4.31 11.58 29.57
CA LEU A 41 4.71 10.93 28.32
C LEU A 41 3.50 10.75 27.36
N ARG A 42 2.26 10.88 27.86
CA ARG A 42 1.05 10.82 27.02
C ARG A 42 0.77 12.13 26.29
N ARG A 43 1.47 13.20 26.65
CA ARG A 43 1.45 14.49 25.94
C ARG A 43 2.45 14.56 24.77
N LEU A 44 3.17 13.48 24.51
CA LEU A 44 3.80 13.35 23.20
C LEU A 44 2.65 13.09 22.22
N ASP A 45 2.10 14.17 21.67
CA ASP A 45 1.25 14.07 20.48
C ASP A 45 1.87 13.04 19.57
N PRO A 46 1.07 12.06 19.05
CA PRO A 46 1.61 11.14 18.08
C PRO A 46 2.24 12.02 17.02
N SER A 47 3.57 11.99 16.94
CA SER A 47 4.31 12.74 15.93
C SER A 47 3.53 12.59 14.64
N PRO A 48 3.16 13.69 13.97
CA PRO A 48 2.39 13.59 12.75
C PRO A 48 3.08 12.52 11.92
N SER A 49 2.39 11.41 11.69
CA SER A 49 2.97 10.28 10.98
C SER A 49 3.47 10.86 9.67
N LEU A 50 4.78 11.00 9.54
CA LEU A 50 5.39 11.46 8.31
C LEU A 50 4.76 10.63 7.22
N PRO A 51 4.17 11.22 6.18
CA PRO A 51 3.52 10.45 5.14
C PRO A 51 4.50 9.38 4.69
N GLU A 52 4.13 8.12 4.91
CA GLU A 52 5.00 6.98 4.60
C GLU A 52 5.18 6.90 3.10
N GLY A 53 6.14 7.64 2.59
CA GLY A 53 6.49 7.67 1.18
C GLY A 53 6.29 9.04 0.52
N ILE A 54 6.87 9.14 -0.64
CA ILE A 54 6.80 10.33 -1.50
C ILE A 54 5.63 10.13 -2.45
N ASN A 55 4.63 11.01 -2.38
CA ASN A 55 3.42 10.90 -3.17
C ASN A 55 3.37 11.96 -4.27
N GLY A 56 2.86 11.60 -5.44
CA GLY A 56 2.64 12.56 -6.52
C GLY A 56 1.78 12.04 -7.65
N THR A 57 1.23 12.99 -8.42
CA THR A 57 0.38 12.69 -9.57
C THR A 57 1.11 13.01 -10.86
N ILE A 58 1.08 12.08 -11.81
CA ILE A 58 1.63 12.20 -13.15
C ILE A 58 0.45 12.27 -14.11
N ARG A 59 0.40 13.33 -14.91
CA ARG A 59 -0.62 13.55 -15.96
C ARG A 59 0.04 13.56 -17.32
N PRO A 60 -0.72 13.27 -18.41
CA PRO A 60 -0.21 13.49 -19.75
C PRO A 60 0.11 14.97 -19.95
N GLY A 61 1.22 15.25 -20.59
CA GLY A 61 1.64 16.63 -20.84
C GLY A 61 3.11 16.72 -21.21
N GLU A 62 3.57 17.94 -21.29
CA GLU A 62 4.96 18.25 -21.60
C GLU A 62 5.79 18.24 -20.31
N GLY A 63 6.24 17.04 -19.94
CA GLY A 63 7.28 16.90 -18.92
C GLY A 63 8.64 17.26 -19.51
N GLU A 64 9.57 17.65 -18.67
CA GLU A 64 10.93 18.00 -19.07
C GLU A 64 11.89 16.86 -18.74
N ARG A 65 12.69 16.46 -19.72
CA ARG A 65 13.84 15.59 -19.50
C ARG A 65 15.05 16.43 -19.23
N THR A 66 15.59 16.32 -18.03
CA THR A 66 16.82 17.00 -17.66
C THR A 66 17.99 16.02 -17.66
N GLU A 67 19.19 16.50 -17.96
CA GLU A 67 20.40 15.67 -17.87
C GLU A 67 20.72 15.24 -16.44
N LYS A 68 20.23 15.99 -15.46
CA LYS A 68 20.44 15.71 -14.03
C LYS A 68 19.25 16.12 -13.21
N ILE A 69 18.75 15.18 -12.41
CA ILE A 69 17.64 15.40 -11.48
C ILE A 69 18.22 15.57 -10.07
N ASP A 70 17.98 16.72 -9.45
CA ASP A 70 18.51 17.09 -8.14
C ASP A 70 17.43 17.32 -7.06
N ASN A 71 16.15 17.27 -7.45
CA ASN A 71 15.02 17.47 -6.58
C ASN A 71 13.85 16.53 -6.90
N LEU A 72 12.88 16.43 -5.98
CA LEU A 72 11.75 15.51 -6.13
C LEU A 72 10.85 15.88 -7.31
N ASN A 73 10.63 17.17 -7.57
CA ASN A 73 9.76 17.60 -8.69
C ASN A 73 10.34 17.16 -10.04
N GLY A 74 11.66 17.14 -10.18
CA GLY A 74 12.33 16.65 -11.37
C GLY A 74 12.03 15.16 -11.66
N ILE A 75 11.83 14.34 -10.63
CA ILE A 75 11.42 12.94 -10.79
C ILE A 75 10.05 12.85 -11.48
N PHE A 76 9.09 13.65 -10.99
CA PHE A 76 7.73 13.66 -11.55
C PHE A 76 7.74 14.20 -12.98
N SER A 77 8.46 15.28 -13.24
CA SER A 77 8.61 15.88 -14.57
C SER A 77 9.23 14.90 -15.57
N ALA A 78 10.29 14.21 -15.20
CA ALA A 78 10.94 13.21 -16.03
C ALA A 78 10.00 12.04 -16.38
N LEU A 79 9.27 11.51 -15.40
CA LEU A 79 8.30 10.44 -15.64
C LEU A 79 7.13 10.92 -16.50
N GLN A 80 6.68 12.15 -16.32
CA GLN A 80 5.66 12.78 -17.16
C GLN A 80 6.13 12.88 -18.63
N ALA A 81 7.37 13.29 -18.85
CA ALA A 81 7.97 13.36 -20.18
C ALA A 81 8.03 11.99 -20.88
N CYS A 82 8.11 10.90 -20.11
CA CYS A 82 8.20 9.54 -20.65
C CYS A 82 6.85 8.85 -20.84
N TRP A 83 5.85 9.26 -20.08
CA TRP A 83 4.57 8.60 -20.12
C TRP A 83 3.75 9.01 -21.35
N ARG A 84 3.28 8.01 -22.08
CA ARG A 84 2.37 8.16 -23.20
C ARG A 84 1.18 7.26 -22.95
N PRO A 85 0.02 7.80 -22.51
CA PRO A 85 -1.19 7.01 -22.37
C PRO A 85 -1.61 6.43 -23.72
N PRO A 86 -2.42 5.36 -23.73
CA PRO A 86 -2.94 4.80 -24.97
C PRO A 86 -3.65 5.87 -25.81
N ALA A 87 -3.44 5.84 -27.12
CA ALA A 87 -4.07 6.79 -28.03
C ALA A 87 -5.61 6.65 -27.99
N GLY A 88 -6.30 7.78 -27.90
CA GLY A 88 -7.76 7.87 -27.90
C GLY A 88 -8.21 9.28 -28.18
N SER A 89 -9.52 9.47 -28.42
CA SER A 89 -10.13 10.79 -28.62
C SER A 89 -10.35 11.49 -27.28
N GLY A 90 -9.30 12.07 -26.71
CA GLY A 90 -9.37 12.81 -25.46
C GLY A 90 -8.93 12.00 -24.23
N PHE A 91 -9.28 12.49 -23.05
CA PHE A 91 -8.91 11.87 -21.78
C PHE A 91 -9.80 10.66 -21.46
N SER A 92 -9.18 9.55 -21.12
CA SER A 92 -9.89 8.31 -20.77
C SER A 92 -10.54 8.35 -19.38
N GLY A 93 -10.11 9.27 -18.52
CA GLY A 93 -10.52 9.30 -17.12
C GLY A 93 -9.95 8.16 -16.27
N GLN A 94 -9.03 7.36 -16.84
CA GLN A 94 -8.40 6.26 -16.14
C GLN A 94 -7.37 6.75 -15.13
N GLU A 95 -7.24 6.01 -14.04
CA GLU A 95 -6.20 6.25 -13.04
C GLU A 95 -5.59 4.95 -12.56
N VAL A 96 -4.30 4.97 -12.35
CA VAL A 96 -3.53 3.91 -11.69
C VAL A 96 -2.67 4.51 -10.59
N THR A 97 -2.75 3.96 -9.41
CA THR A 97 -1.78 4.25 -8.35
C THR A 97 -0.86 3.05 -8.17
N LEU A 98 0.42 3.30 -8.17
CA LEU A 98 1.43 2.28 -7.94
C LEU A 98 2.46 2.72 -6.91
N ARG A 99 3.04 1.73 -6.24
CA ARG A 99 4.17 1.92 -5.32
C ARG A 99 5.43 1.37 -5.97
N ILE A 100 6.51 2.11 -5.85
CA ILE A 100 7.81 1.80 -6.44
C ILE A 100 8.92 2.39 -5.57
N ALA A 101 10.10 1.83 -5.66
CA ALA A 101 11.30 2.43 -5.10
C ALA A 101 12.39 2.51 -6.17
N PHE A 102 13.37 3.37 -5.95
CA PHE A 102 14.52 3.50 -6.83
C PHE A 102 15.80 3.13 -6.10
N LYS A 103 16.76 2.64 -6.86
CA LYS A 103 18.15 2.53 -6.43
C LYS A 103 18.80 3.92 -6.47
N ARG A 104 19.95 4.05 -5.85
CA ARG A 104 20.74 5.28 -5.84
C ARG A 104 21.08 5.81 -7.24
N ASN A 105 21.29 4.92 -8.18
CA ASN A 105 21.61 5.25 -9.57
C ASN A 105 20.39 5.55 -10.44
N GLY A 106 19.18 5.59 -9.88
CA GLY A 106 17.95 5.87 -10.61
C GLY A 106 17.26 4.67 -11.25
N ASP A 107 17.83 3.47 -11.14
CA ASP A 107 17.13 2.24 -11.54
C ASP A 107 15.94 1.97 -10.64
N VAL A 108 14.95 1.28 -11.17
CA VAL A 108 13.84 0.74 -10.38
C VAL A 108 14.35 -0.34 -9.44
N LEU A 109 13.99 -0.24 -8.17
CA LEU A 109 14.25 -1.26 -7.16
C LEU A 109 13.04 -2.19 -7.02
N GLY A 110 13.22 -3.44 -7.44
CA GLY A 110 12.17 -4.44 -7.41
C GLY A 110 11.12 -4.25 -8.52
N LYS A 111 9.89 -4.73 -8.27
CA LYS A 111 8.79 -4.64 -9.24
C LYS A 111 7.78 -3.58 -8.79
N PRO A 112 7.33 -2.67 -9.69
CA PRO A 112 6.24 -1.75 -9.40
C PRO A 112 4.99 -2.50 -8.96
N ARG A 113 4.33 -2.02 -7.89
CA ARG A 113 3.12 -2.64 -7.35
C ARG A 113 1.92 -1.72 -7.54
N ILE A 114 0.97 -2.12 -8.37
CA ILE A 114 -0.30 -1.41 -8.52
C ILE A 114 -1.12 -1.60 -7.25
N THR A 115 -1.56 -0.51 -6.66
CA THR A 115 -2.37 -0.47 -5.42
C THR A 115 -3.79 0.00 -5.66
N TYR A 116 -4.04 0.70 -6.77
CA TYR A 116 -5.35 1.20 -7.12
C TYR A 116 -5.50 1.31 -8.64
N TYR A 117 -6.72 1.07 -9.13
CA TYR A 117 -7.11 1.29 -10.53
C TYR A 117 -8.54 1.83 -10.60
N ARG A 118 -8.72 2.84 -11.44
CA ARG A 118 -10.02 3.37 -11.86
C ARG A 118 -10.16 3.27 -13.37
N ALA A 119 -11.25 2.67 -13.83
CA ALA A 119 -11.48 2.40 -15.25
C ALA A 119 -11.77 3.64 -16.10
N GLY A 120 -12.25 4.73 -15.48
CA GLY A 120 -12.71 5.89 -16.24
C GLY A 120 -13.85 5.53 -17.20
N ASN A 121 -13.78 6.05 -18.43
CA ASN A 121 -14.78 5.82 -19.49
C ASN A 121 -14.43 4.62 -20.38
N MET A 122 -13.34 3.91 -20.10
CA MET A 122 -12.81 2.84 -20.97
C MET A 122 -12.46 1.59 -20.14
N PRO A 123 -13.45 0.83 -19.65
CA PRO A 123 -13.21 -0.30 -18.74
C PRO A 123 -12.33 -1.39 -19.35
N ASP A 124 -12.43 -1.62 -20.65
CA ASP A 124 -11.68 -2.66 -21.38
C ASP A 124 -10.21 -2.27 -21.67
N GLN A 125 -9.84 -1.03 -21.37
CA GLN A 125 -8.49 -0.48 -21.64
C GLN A 125 -7.54 -0.58 -20.45
N ARG A 126 -7.85 -1.40 -19.45
CA ARG A 126 -6.99 -1.55 -18.26
C ARG A 126 -5.59 -2.01 -18.60
N GLU A 127 -5.48 -3.07 -19.42
CA GLU A 127 -4.19 -3.64 -19.77
C GLU A 127 -3.35 -2.69 -20.62
N PRO A 128 -3.86 -2.11 -21.71
CA PRO A 128 -3.11 -1.09 -22.46
C PRO A 128 -2.67 0.08 -21.60
N PHE A 129 -3.52 0.57 -20.69
CA PHE A 129 -3.20 1.67 -19.80
C PHE A 129 -2.06 1.33 -18.82
N THR A 130 -2.14 0.17 -18.17
CA THR A 130 -1.08 -0.27 -17.24
C THR A 130 0.22 -0.57 -17.97
N ARG A 131 0.16 -1.10 -19.19
CA ARG A 131 1.32 -1.33 -20.04
C ARG A 131 2.01 -0.02 -20.41
N SER A 132 1.26 1.02 -20.76
CA SER A 132 1.84 2.34 -21.08
C SER A 132 2.66 2.92 -19.93
N ILE A 133 2.23 2.66 -18.68
CA ILE A 133 2.97 3.07 -17.48
C ILE A 133 4.26 2.27 -17.33
N GLN A 134 4.21 0.94 -17.53
CA GLN A 134 5.40 0.09 -17.47
C GLN A 134 6.43 0.52 -18.53
N GLU A 135 5.97 0.80 -19.72
CA GLU A 135 6.81 1.33 -20.81
C GLU A 135 7.42 2.68 -20.47
N ALA A 136 6.68 3.57 -19.78
CA ALA A 136 7.24 4.83 -19.30
C ALA A 136 8.44 4.61 -18.37
N PHE A 137 8.34 3.70 -17.43
CA PHE A 137 9.48 3.34 -16.58
C PHE A 137 10.64 2.75 -17.41
N THR A 138 10.36 1.82 -18.32
CA THR A 138 11.39 1.23 -19.19
C THR A 138 12.13 2.29 -20.02
N ARG A 139 11.43 3.31 -20.52
CA ARG A 139 12.03 4.39 -21.32
C ARG A 139 12.79 5.43 -20.49
N CYS A 140 12.41 5.62 -19.24
CA CYS A 140 12.95 6.68 -18.39
C CYS A 140 14.01 6.24 -17.39
N THR A 141 14.05 4.97 -17.05
CA THR A 141 15.04 4.51 -16.08
C THR A 141 16.27 3.90 -16.76
N PRO A 142 17.46 4.10 -16.20
CA PRO A 142 17.73 4.80 -14.94
C PRO A 142 17.46 6.31 -15.02
N LEU A 143 16.81 6.86 -13.97
CA LEU A 143 16.65 8.30 -13.84
C LEU A 143 18.01 8.95 -13.52
N PRO A 144 18.40 10.06 -14.17
CA PRO A 144 19.72 10.67 -13.97
C PRO A 144 19.79 11.45 -12.66
N PHE A 145 19.71 10.76 -11.52
CA PHE A 145 19.78 11.38 -10.21
C PHE A 145 21.15 12.01 -9.94
N SER A 146 21.16 13.19 -9.30
CA SER A 146 22.36 13.66 -8.63
C SER A 146 22.74 12.70 -7.50
N GLU A 147 24.01 12.63 -7.12
CA GLU A 147 24.46 11.81 -5.99
C GLU A 147 23.70 12.12 -4.70
N LYS A 148 23.45 13.42 -4.45
CA LYS A 148 22.70 13.89 -3.29
C LYS A 148 21.27 13.38 -3.31
N LEU A 149 20.57 13.55 -4.41
CA LEU A 149 19.18 13.06 -4.54
C LEU A 149 19.12 11.54 -4.49
N GLY A 150 19.96 10.86 -5.26
CA GLY A 150 20.01 9.41 -5.29
C GLY A 150 20.26 8.80 -3.90
N GLY A 151 21.17 9.41 -3.12
CA GLY A 151 21.40 9.01 -1.74
C GLY A 151 20.21 9.25 -0.82
N ALA A 152 19.48 10.35 -1.03
CA ALA A 152 18.33 10.71 -0.21
C ALA A 152 17.08 9.87 -0.50
N VAL A 153 16.90 9.38 -1.74
CA VAL A 153 15.68 8.69 -2.17
C VAL A 153 15.85 7.18 -2.31
N ALA A 154 17.07 6.67 -2.30
CA ALA A 154 17.33 5.24 -2.46
C ALA A 154 16.55 4.39 -1.44
N GLY A 155 15.79 3.41 -1.95
CA GLY A 155 14.97 2.52 -1.14
C GLY A 155 13.70 3.14 -0.56
N ARG A 156 13.49 4.45 -0.71
CA ARG A 156 12.23 5.09 -0.27
C ARG A 156 11.09 4.71 -1.19
N ILE A 157 9.90 4.58 -0.62
CA ILE A 157 8.71 4.24 -1.38
C ILE A 157 8.12 5.51 -1.98
N PHE A 158 7.95 5.47 -3.29
CA PHE A 158 7.18 6.46 -4.04
C PHE A 158 5.80 5.88 -4.33
N THR A 159 4.78 6.71 -4.20
CA THR A 159 3.42 6.41 -4.62
C THR A 159 3.07 7.34 -5.77
N PHE A 160 3.11 6.83 -6.97
CA PHE A 160 2.75 7.57 -8.17
C PHE A 160 1.30 7.28 -8.56
N ARG A 161 0.55 8.35 -8.79
CA ARG A 161 -0.78 8.31 -9.37
C ARG A 161 -0.69 8.76 -10.83
N PHE A 162 -0.79 7.84 -11.75
CA PHE A 162 -0.94 8.14 -13.17
C PHE A 162 -2.41 8.40 -13.46
N SER A 163 -2.72 9.57 -14.00
CA SER A 163 -4.11 10.02 -14.20
C SER A 163 -4.26 10.64 -15.58
N ASP A 164 -5.06 9.99 -16.42
CA ASP A 164 -5.43 10.49 -17.75
C ASP A 164 -6.74 11.26 -17.67
N THR A 165 -6.71 12.37 -16.93
CA THR A 165 -7.82 13.27 -16.70
C THR A 165 -7.47 14.68 -17.17
N ARG A 166 -8.50 15.46 -17.54
CA ARG A 166 -8.29 16.88 -17.84
C ARG A 166 -7.64 17.59 -16.65
N PRO A 167 -6.69 18.50 -16.88
CA PRO A 167 -6.29 19.44 -15.85
C PRO A 167 -7.49 20.24 -15.37
N MET A 168 -7.64 20.40 -14.06
CA MET A 168 -8.63 21.31 -13.46
C MET A 168 -8.04 22.70 -13.38
#